data_0a89e49f8f01334aadcf20f74017298d
#
_entry.id   0a89e49f8f01334aadcf20f74017298d
#
_cell.length_a   1.000
_cell.length_b   1.000
_cell.length_c   1.000
_cell.angle_alpha   90.00
_cell.angle_beta   90.00
_cell.angle_gamma   90.00
#
_symmetry.space_group_name_H-M   'P 1'
#
loop_
_entity.id
_entity.type
_entity.pdbx_description
1 polymer ?
#
loop_
_entity_poly.entity_id
_entity_poly.type
_entity_poly.pdbx_seq_one_letter_code
_entity_poly.pdbx_strand_id
1 'polypeptide(L)'
;MTVCSHPTRPDMLPAMAGKPRIAIVGPGRLGSALARHLRGAGYTIAELISPKRARSNREARSLAASLRAQVSNPHDAVLDANLIWFCVPDRQITAAARVLASKVEWSGKTAFHSSGALPSSELEVLHHRGAAIASVHPMMTFVRGTVPSLRGVPFALEGDPAALKMAQKIVRDLGGEPFKISPSHKVAYHAWGAFASPLLVALLVSAEQVARAAGLSAADARKKMLPILKQTLDNYARLGPAGAFSGPLVRGDAQVVRKHLQLLRSIAGARDVYITLARTAVRHLPVQQRKMITQALKP
;
A
#
# COMPACT_ATOMS: atom_id res chain seq x y z
N MET A 1 -5.62 -31.06 55.07
CA MET A 1 -4.67 -30.81 53.97
C MET A 1 -5.28 -29.72 53.09
N THR A 2 -4.84 -28.49 53.31
CA THR A 2 -5.40 -27.30 52.65
C THR A 2 -4.44 -26.93 51.49
N VAL A 3 -4.92 -27.03 50.26
CA VAL A 3 -4.14 -26.69 49.08
C VAL A 3 -4.24 -25.18 48.87
N CYS A 4 -3.15 -24.45 49.06
CA CYS A 4 -3.01 -23.03 48.70
C CYS A 4 -2.85 -22.90 47.19
N SER A 5 -3.89 -22.38 46.54
CA SER A 5 -3.82 -21.90 45.14
C SER A 5 -3.17 -20.52 45.11
N HIS A 6 -2.00 -20.43 44.44
CA HIS A 6 -1.37 -19.14 44.13
C HIS A 6 -2.11 -18.48 42.96
N PRO A 7 -2.49 -17.20 43.06
CA PRO A 7 -3.03 -16.46 41.93
C PRO A 7 -1.88 -16.10 40.97
N THR A 8 -1.98 -16.55 39.73
CA THR A 8 -1.13 -16.10 38.63
C THR A 8 -1.34 -14.60 38.40
N ARG A 9 -0.28 -13.83 38.61
CA ARG A 9 -0.25 -12.40 38.23
C ARG A 9 -0.42 -12.25 36.71
N PRO A 10 -1.30 -11.35 36.24
CA PRO A 10 -1.30 -10.98 34.83
C PRO A 10 0.00 -10.21 34.55
N ASP A 11 0.74 -10.62 33.53
CA ASP A 11 1.90 -9.91 33.01
C ASP A 11 1.49 -8.50 32.55
N MET A 12 1.64 -7.55 33.43
CA MET A 12 1.57 -6.13 33.08
C MET A 12 2.88 -5.73 32.41
N LEU A 13 2.90 -5.69 31.08
CA LEU A 13 3.93 -4.96 30.34
C LEU A 13 3.99 -3.51 30.87
N PRO A 14 5.19 -2.98 31.20
CA PRO A 14 5.31 -1.62 31.71
C PRO A 14 4.75 -0.63 30.69
N ALA A 15 3.86 0.25 31.14
CA ALA A 15 3.33 1.33 30.33
C ALA A 15 4.51 2.23 29.90
N MET A 16 4.85 2.20 28.61
CA MET A 16 5.91 3.04 28.04
C MET A 16 5.46 4.50 28.10
N ALA A 17 6.06 5.29 28.99
CA ALA A 17 5.75 6.70 29.23
C ALA A 17 6.18 7.65 28.09
N GLY A 18 6.57 7.15 26.91
CA GLY A 18 7.02 7.95 25.76
C GLY A 18 6.73 7.29 24.42
N LYS A 19 6.96 8.03 23.33
CA LYS A 19 6.90 7.47 21.97
C LYS A 19 8.03 6.46 21.78
N PRO A 20 7.77 5.28 21.18
CA PRO A 20 8.80 4.27 20.95
C PRO A 20 9.92 4.79 20.03
N ARG A 21 11.15 4.36 20.28
CA ARG A 21 12.27 4.49 19.35
C ARG A 21 12.08 3.49 18.22
N ILE A 22 12.33 3.89 16.99
CA ILE A 22 12.00 3.11 15.79
C ILE A 22 13.26 2.84 14.95
N ALA A 23 13.45 1.59 14.55
CA ALA A 23 14.38 1.20 13.50
C ALA A 23 13.62 0.85 12.22
N ILE A 24 14.06 1.36 11.07
CA ILE A 24 13.45 1.08 9.75
C ILE A 24 14.37 0.15 8.96
N VAL A 25 13.88 -1.02 8.62
CA VAL A 25 14.56 -2.00 7.76
C VAL A 25 14.08 -1.80 6.33
N GLY A 26 14.97 -1.35 5.44
CA GLY A 26 14.64 -1.04 4.06
C GLY A 26 14.17 0.41 3.85
N PRO A 27 15.08 1.41 3.94
CA PRO A 27 14.75 2.81 3.68
C PRO A 27 14.61 3.09 2.17
N GLY A 28 13.73 2.31 1.50
CA GLY A 28 13.27 2.48 0.13
C GLY A 28 12.21 3.58 0.04
N ARG A 29 11.36 3.53 -1.00
CA ARG A 29 10.30 4.54 -1.21
C ARG A 29 9.37 4.69 -0.01
N LEU A 30 8.80 3.59 0.45
CA LEU A 30 7.91 3.57 1.62
C LEU A 30 8.68 3.86 2.91
N GLY A 31 9.78 3.14 3.19
CA GLY A 31 10.50 3.28 4.45
C GLY A 31 11.07 4.68 4.65
N SER A 32 11.54 5.35 3.59
CA SER A 32 12.02 6.73 3.65
C SER A 32 10.87 7.72 3.92
N ALA A 33 9.69 7.53 3.31
CA ALA A 33 8.53 8.37 3.56
C ALA A 33 8.03 8.19 5.00
N LEU A 34 7.88 6.94 5.46
CA LEU A 34 7.49 6.65 6.84
C LEU A 34 8.45 7.24 7.86
N ALA A 35 9.78 7.09 7.65
CA ALA A 35 10.79 7.67 8.55
C ALA A 35 10.63 9.18 8.70
N ARG A 36 10.38 9.91 7.60
CA ARG A 36 10.14 11.37 7.63
C ARG A 36 8.85 11.73 8.37
N HIS A 37 7.75 11.03 8.07
CA HIS A 37 6.47 11.27 8.73
C HIS A 37 6.52 10.95 10.23
N LEU A 38 7.14 9.83 10.61
CA LEU A 38 7.35 9.46 12.01
C LEU A 38 8.18 10.51 12.76
N ARG A 39 9.27 10.99 12.14
CA ARG A 39 10.07 12.08 12.72
C ARG A 39 9.25 13.36 12.90
N GLY A 40 8.47 13.74 11.88
CA GLY A 40 7.57 14.91 11.93
C GLY A 40 6.48 14.76 13.00
N ALA A 41 6.03 13.55 13.27
CA ALA A 41 5.10 13.23 14.35
C ALA A 41 5.79 13.08 15.72
N GLY A 42 7.08 13.41 15.86
CA GLY A 42 7.83 13.42 17.12
C GLY A 42 8.34 12.05 17.58
N TYR A 43 8.42 11.06 16.68
CA TYR A 43 9.09 9.78 16.96
C TYR A 43 10.61 9.90 16.76
N THR A 44 11.38 9.15 17.53
CA THR A 44 12.83 9.01 17.33
C THR A 44 13.09 7.88 16.35
N ILE A 45 13.72 8.20 15.21
CA ILE A 45 14.26 7.19 14.31
C ILE A 45 15.68 6.88 14.80
N ALA A 46 15.87 5.70 15.40
CA ALA A 46 17.15 5.29 15.94
C ALA A 46 18.09 4.83 14.84
N GLU A 47 17.58 4.04 13.90
CA GLU A 47 18.41 3.36 12.91
C GLU A 47 17.68 3.17 11.57
N LEU A 48 18.41 3.32 10.47
CA LEU A 48 18.00 2.95 9.12
C LEU A 48 18.86 1.78 8.66
N ILE A 49 18.27 0.60 8.48
CA ILE A 49 18.97 -0.62 8.12
C ILE A 49 18.81 -0.87 6.61
N SER A 50 19.90 -0.79 5.86
CA SER A 50 19.92 -0.91 4.40
C SER A 50 20.79 -2.07 3.93
N PRO A 51 20.24 -3.10 3.25
CA PRO A 51 21.02 -4.22 2.75
C PRO A 51 21.86 -3.90 1.49
N LYS A 52 21.71 -2.72 0.91
CA LYS A 52 22.31 -2.39 -0.39
C LYS A 52 23.70 -1.79 -0.29
N ARG A 53 24.56 -2.11 -1.29
CA ARG A 53 25.93 -1.62 -1.47
C ARG A 53 26.04 -0.08 -1.66
N ALA A 54 27.27 0.46 -1.63
CA ALA A 54 27.67 1.86 -1.52
C ALA A 54 26.81 2.97 -2.19
N ARG A 55 26.21 2.77 -3.37
CA ARG A 55 25.41 3.83 -4.05
C ARG A 55 24.05 4.09 -3.40
N SER A 56 23.34 3.05 -3.00
CA SER A 56 22.06 3.20 -2.27
C SER A 56 22.26 3.57 -0.80
N ASN A 57 23.45 3.34 -0.27
CA ASN A 57 23.86 3.78 1.04
C ASN A 57 24.00 5.32 1.12
N ARG A 58 24.24 6.03 0.00
CA ARG A 58 24.31 7.50 -0.02
C ARG A 58 22.95 8.15 0.26
N GLU A 59 21.89 7.66 -0.35
CA GLU A 59 20.51 8.14 -0.08
C GLU A 59 20.11 7.83 1.37
N ALA A 60 20.42 6.63 1.87
CA ALA A 60 20.13 6.24 3.25
C ALA A 60 20.93 7.08 4.25
N ARG A 61 22.21 7.38 3.99
CA ARG A 61 23.02 8.27 4.86
C ARG A 61 22.50 9.70 4.87
N SER A 62 22.14 10.25 3.71
CA SER A 62 21.55 11.59 3.62
C SER A 62 20.24 11.66 4.40
N LEU A 63 19.38 10.64 4.26
CA LEU A 63 18.15 10.56 5.04
C LEU A 63 18.45 10.46 6.54
N ALA A 64 19.35 9.58 6.95
CA ALA A 64 19.70 9.38 8.36
C ALA A 64 20.26 10.66 8.99
N ALA A 65 21.12 11.39 8.28
CA ALA A 65 21.65 12.68 8.74
C ALA A 65 20.50 13.67 8.99
N SER A 66 19.51 13.75 8.08
CA SER A 66 18.34 14.62 8.24
C SER A 66 17.43 14.21 9.40
N LEU A 67 17.46 12.93 9.79
CA LEU A 67 16.65 12.37 10.88
C LEU A 67 17.42 12.26 12.20
N ARG A 68 18.74 12.51 12.21
CA ARG A 68 19.68 12.24 13.31
C ARG A 68 19.63 10.75 13.72
N ALA A 69 19.59 9.85 12.72
CA ALA A 69 19.52 8.41 12.87
C ALA A 69 20.86 7.77 12.50
N GLN A 70 21.12 6.55 12.99
CA GLN A 70 22.24 5.74 12.54
C GLN A 70 21.93 5.05 11.21
N VAL A 71 22.94 4.68 10.44
CA VAL A 71 22.81 3.82 9.25
C VAL A 71 23.67 2.59 9.44
N SER A 72 23.07 1.43 9.23
CA SER A 72 23.76 0.14 9.29
C SER A 72 23.36 -0.74 8.11
N ASN A 73 24.09 -1.84 7.96
CA ASN A 73 23.61 -3.01 7.22
C ASN A 73 23.02 -4.04 8.20
N PRO A 74 22.31 -5.07 7.75
CA PRO A 74 21.67 -6.06 8.65
C PRO A 74 22.65 -6.80 9.56
N HIS A 75 23.93 -6.92 9.17
CA HIS A 75 24.94 -7.61 9.99
C HIS A 75 25.47 -6.73 11.14
N ASP A 76 25.50 -5.41 10.94
CA ASP A 76 26.02 -4.42 11.90
C ASP A 76 24.91 -3.70 12.66
N ALA A 77 23.65 -4.11 12.47
CA ALA A 77 22.49 -3.49 13.09
C ALA A 77 22.53 -3.62 14.63
N VAL A 78 22.36 -2.50 15.31
CA VAL A 78 22.36 -2.42 16.78
C VAL A 78 20.97 -2.66 17.36
N LEU A 79 19.92 -2.23 16.65
CA LEU A 79 18.51 -2.38 17.02
C LEU A 79 18.16 -1.81 18.42
N ASP A 80 18.81 -0.68 18.80
CA ASP A 80 18.42 0.09 19.98
C ASP A 80 17.10 0.82 19.74
N ALA A 81 16.05 0.03 19.58
CA ALA A 81 14.70 0.46 19.26
C ALA A 81 13.66 -0.46 19.91
N ASN A 82 12.50 0.10 20.22
CA ASN A 82 11.36 -0.66 20.75
C ASN A 82 10.50 -1.23 19.63
N LEU A 83 10.50 -0.54 18.47
CA LEU A 83 9.79 -0.95 17.27
C LEU A 83 10.77 -1.10 16.10
N ILE A 84 10.74 -2.24 15.46
CA ILE A 84 11.48 -2.52 14.23
C ILE A 84 10.48 -2.64 13.08
N TRP A 85 10.56 -1.75 12.08
CA TRP A 85 9.59 -1.70 10.99
C TRP A 85 10.21 -2.11 9.65
N PHE A 86 9.78 -3.26 9.13
CA PHE A 86 10.27 -3.84 7.88
C PHE A 86 9.53 -3.23 6.69
N CYS A 87 10.24 -2.43 5.90
CA CYS A 87 9.78 -1.76 4.68
C CYS A 87 10.52 -2.28 3.44
N VAL A 88 10.93 -3.54 3.48
CA VAL A 88 11.56 -4.26 2.36
C VAL A 88 10.51 -4.87 1.42
N PRO A 89 10.87 -5.25 0.18
CA PRO A 89 9.97 -6.00 -0.70
C PRO A 89 9.46 -7.29 -0.04
N ASP A 90 8.23 -7.68 -0.33
CA ASP A 90 7.53 -8.82 0.28
C ASP A 90 8.40 -10.08 0.36
N ARG A 91 9.04 -10.46 -0.75
CA ARG A 91 9.95 -11.61 -0.84
C ARG A 91 11.18 -11.55 0.09
N GLN A 92 11.45 -10.41 0.71
CA GLN A 92 12.61 -10.19 1.58
C GLN A 92 12.24 -10.09 3.06
N ILE A 93 10.95 -10.03 3.43
CA ILE A 93 10.51 -9.79 4.80
C ILE A 93 11.02 -10.90 5.72
N THR A 94 10.65 -12.15 5.45
CA THR A 94 11.06 -13.31 6.26
C THR A 94 12.57 -13.47 6.32
N ALA A 95 13.28 -13.27 5.20
CA ALA A 95 14.76 -13.36 5.18
C ALA A 95 15.41 -12.26 6.03
N ALA A 96 14.91 -11.02 5.94
CA ALA A 96 15.40 -9.92 6.76
C ALA A 96 15.12 -10.15 8.24
N ALA A 97 13.94 -10.66 8.60
CA ALA A 97 13.59 -11.01 9.96
C ALA A 97 14.54 -12.09 10.53
N ARG A 98 14.84 -13.15 9.77
CA ARG A 98 15.78 -14.21 10.17
C ARG A 98 17.18 -13.67 10.44
N VAL A 99 17.71 -12.76 9.59
CA VAL A 99 19.04 -12.16 9.79
C VAL A 99 19.08 -11.35 11.09
N LEU A 100 18.01 -10.63 11.42
CA LEU A 100 17.95 -9.78 12.61
C LEU A 100 17.55 -10.55 13.88
N ALA A 101 16.98 -11.72 13.76
CA ALA A 101 16.45 -12.51 14.88
C ALA A 101 17.49 -12.79 15.99
N SER A 102 18.76 -13.02 15.61
CA SER A 102 19.83 -13.33 16.56
C SER A 102 20.58 -12.09 17.11
N LYS A 103 20.20 -10.86 16.68
CA LYS A 103 20.97 -9.65 16.99
C LYS A 103 20.68 -9.08 18.38
N VAL A 104 19.46 -9.25 18.87
CA VAL A 104 19.01 -8.70 20.15
C VAL A 104 17.97 -9.62 20.79
N GLU A 105 17.70 -9.37 22.08
CA GLU A 105 16.53 -9.91 22.75
C GLU A 105 15.26 -9.23 22.21
N TRP A 106 14.30 -10.05 21.80
CA TRP A 106 13.05 -9.59 21.19
C TRP A 106 11.91 -9.44 22.19
N SER A 107 12.07 -9.97 23.41
CA SER A 107 11.10 -9.79 24.47
C SER A 107 10.85 -8.30 24.74
N GLY A 108 9.58 -7.90 24.77
CA GLY A 108 9.17 -6.50 24.93
C GLY A 108 9.37 -5.59 23.70
N LYS A 109 9.90 -6.10 22.60
CA LYS A 109 9.97 -5.37 21.33
C LYS A 109 8.75 -5.66 20.46
N THR A 110 8.51 -4.76 19.50
CA THR A 110 7.47 -4.91 18.49
C THR A 110 8.11 -4.91 17.10
N ALA A 111 7.60 -5.75 16.21
CA ALA A 111 8.05 -5.79 14.82
C ALA A 111 6.86 -5.62 13.87
N PHE A 112 6.96 -4.67 12.94
CA PHE A 112 5.98 -4.47 11.88
C PHE A 112 6.56 -4.78 10.52
N HIS A 113 5.72 -5.23 9.58
CA HIS A 113 6.02 -5.14 8.15
C HIS A 113 4.91 -4.42 7.40
N SER A 114 5.22 -3.91 6.21
CA SER A 114 4.27 -3.13 5.42
C SER A 114 3.80 -3.83 4.14
N SER A 115 3.77 -5.17 4.10
CA SER A 115 3.14 -5.88 2.99
C SER A 115 1.62 -5.75 3.05
N GLY A 116 0.99 -5.43 1.92
CA GLY A 116 -0.47 -5.46 1.78
C GLY A 116 -1.02 -6.87 1.55
N ALA A 117 -0.21 -7.79 1.02
CA ALA A 117 -0.62 -9.15 0.65
C ALA A 117 -0.28 -10.20 1.70
N LEU A 118 0.87 -10.06 2.38
CA LEU A 118 1.39 -11.06 3.30
C LEU A 118 0.92 -10.82 4.74
N PRO A 119 0.63 -11.89 5.52
CA PRO A 119 0.23 -11.79 6.91
C PRO A 119 1.41 -11.48 7.83
N SER A 120 1.10 -11.05 9.08
CA SER A 120 2.10 -10.76 10.12
C SER A 120 2.99 -11.96 10.45
N SER A 121 2.52 -13.18 10.22
CA SER A 121 3.29 -14.42 10.40
C SER A 121 4.58 -14.51 9.56
N GLU A 122 4.79 -13.63 8.58
CA GLU A 122 6.10 -13.48 7.94
C GLU A 122 7.21 -13.08 8.92
N LEU A 123 6.83 -12.54 10.08
CA LEU A 123 7.72 -12.18 11.19
C LEU A 123 7.73 -13.23 12.33
N GLU A 124 7.19 -14.43 12.11
CA GLU A 124 7.02 -15.47 13.13
C GLU A 124 8.33 -15.83 13.85
N VAL A 125 9.47 -15.81 13.12
CA VAL A 125 10.79 -16.03 13.72
C VAL A 125 11.11 -15.03 14.86
N LEU A 126 10.57 -13.83 14.80
CA LEU A 126 10.72 -12.81 15.85
C LEU A 126 9.67 -13.01 16.94
N HIS A 127 8.47 -13.42 16.58
CA HIS A 127 7.40 -13.76 17.51
C HIS A 127 7.82 -14.91 18.46
N HIS A 128 8.42 -15.97 17.92
CA HIS A 128 8.98 -17.06 18.71
C HIS A 128 10.12 -16.62 19.67
N ARG A 129 10.66 -15.43 19.48
CA ARG A 129 11.66 -14.80 20.36
C ARG A 129 11.06 -13.75 21.31
N GLY A 130 9.73 -13.66 21.39
CA GLY A 130 9.01 -12.79 22.31
C GLY A 130 8.64 -11.41 21.77
N ALA A 131 8.82 -11.14 20.48
CA ALA A 131 8.32 -9.91 19.87
C ALA A 131 6.81 -9.96 19.63
N ALA A 132 6.12 -8.85 19.85
CA ALA A 132 4.78 -8.67 19.31
C ALA A 132 4.87 -8.26 17.81
N ILE A 133 4.11 -8.94 16.95
CA ILE A 133 4.21 -8.74 15.50
C ILE A 133 2.93 -8.21 14.88
N ALA A 134 3.05 -7.37 13.83
CA ALA A 134 1.90 -6.93 13.04
C ALA A 134 2.28 -6.61 11.58
N SER A 135 1.29 -6.73 10.71
CA SER A 135 1.29 -6.11 9.40
C SER A 135 0.60 -4.75 9.48
N VAL A 136 1.24 -3.71 8.94
CA VAL A 136 0.78 -2.31 8.96
C VAL A 136 0.97 -1.72 7.56
N HIS A 137 -0.07 -1.81 6.74
CA HIS A 137 0.00 -1.44 5.32
C HIS A 137 -0.79 -0.18 5.00
N PRO A 138 -0.13 0.93 4.59
CA PRO A 138 -0.81 2.12 4.08
C PRO A 138 -1.37 1.87 2.68
N MET A 139 -2.67 2.15 2.47
CA MET A 139 -3.27 2.12 1.14
C MET A 139 -2.94 3.41 0.39
N MET A 140 -1.69 3.55 -0.01
CA MET A 140 -1.14 4.73 -0.67
C MET A 140 -0.02 4.34 -1.63
N THR A 141 0.16 5.14 -2.67
CA THR A 141 1.26 4.96 -3.62
C THR A 141 2.49 5.79 -3.19
N PHE A 142 3.66 5.14 -3.21
CA PHE A 142 4.94 5.77 -2.88
C PHE A 142 5.86 5.72 -4.10
N VAL A 143 6.08 6.85 -4.74
CA VAL A 143 6.98 6.98 -5.88
C VAL A 143 8.28 7.65 -5.49
N ARG A 144 9.36 7.42 -6.27
CA ARG A 144 10.68 8.00 -5.99
C ARG A 144 10.61 9.53 -6.04
N GLY A 145 11.24 10.21 -5.08
CA GLY A 145 11.32 11.67 -5.02
C GLY A 145 10.10 12.36 -4.43
N THR A 146 9.07 11.62 -4.00
CA THR A 146 7.90 12.19 -3.34
C THR A 146 7.70 11.66 -1.93
N VAL A 147 7.10 12.48 -1.07
CA VAL A 147 6.65 12.11 0.26
C VAL A 147 5.17 12.49 0.34
N PRO A 148 4.25 11.57 -0.03
CA PRO A 148 2.82 11.86 -0.03
C PRO A 148 2.32 12.09 1.39
N SER A 149 1.33 12.98 1.57
CA SER A 149 0.65 13.12 2.85
C SER A 149 0.00 11.79 3.28
N LEU A 150 0.09 11.47 4.55
CA LEU A 150 -0.58 10.31 5.14
C LEU A 150 -1.91 10.69 5.81
N ARG A 151 -2.31 11.96 5.79
CA ARG A 151 -3.59 12.43 6.37
C ARG A 151 -4.76 11.78 5.64
N GLY A 152 -5.64 11.10 6.39
CA GLY A 152 -6.79 10.37 5.85
C GLY A 152 -6.44 9.10 5.08
N VAL A 153 -5.17 8.68 5.04
CA VAL A 153 -4.78 7.43 4.38
C VAL A 153 -5.23 6.24 5.22
N PRO A 154 -5.98 5.29 4.65
CA PRO A 154 -6.33 4.05 5.33
C PRO A 154 -5.11 3.16 5.55
N PHE A 155 -4.97 2.61 6.76
CA PHE A 155 -3.95 1.63 7.09
C PHE A 155 -4.60 0.31 7.52
N ALA A 156 -4.38 -0.74 6.74
CA ALA A 156 -4.83 -2.08 7.09
C ALA A 156 -3.90 -2.70 8.12
N LEU A 157 -4.47 -3.17 9.24
CA LEU A 157 -3.74 -3.69 10.39
C LEU A 157 -4.20 -5.13 10.69
N GLU A 158 -3.25 -6.03 10.90
CA GLU A 158 -3.48 -7.35 11.49
C GLU A 158 -2.23 -7.82 12.25
N GLY A 159 -2.40 -8.70 13.23
CA GLY A 159 -1.32 -9.21 14.08
C GLY A 159 -1.71 -9.30 15.55
N ASP A 160 -0.72 -9.32 16.43
CA ASP A 160 -0.89 -9.46 17.88
C ASP A 160 -1.58 -8.25 18.52
N PRO A 161 -2.41 -8.44 19.55
CA PRO A 161 -3.13 -7.34 20.18
C PRO A 161 -2.24 -6.18 20.67
N ALA A 162 -1.07 -6.49 21.26
CA ALA A 162 -0.12 -5.48 21.72
C ALA A 162 0.48 -4.68 20.56
N ALA A 163 0.86 -5.36 19.47
CA ALA A 163 1.37 -4.75 18.26
C ALA A 163 0.31 -3.88 17.56
N LEU A 164 -0.95 -4.35 17.51
CA LEU A 164 -2.07 -3.60 16.93
C LEU A 164 -2.38 -2.33 17.72
N LYS A 165 -2.31 -2.36 19.05
CA LYS A 165 -2.50 -1.17 19.90
C LYS A 165 -1.44 -0.10 19.58
N MET A 166 -0.18 -0.50 19.45
CA MET A 166 0.92 0.40 19.07
C MET A 166 0.72 0.92 17.63
N ALA A 167 0.40 0.05 16.68
CA ALA A 167 0.16 0.42 15.29
C ALA A 167 -0.97 1.44 15.13
N GLN A 168 -2.11 1.22 15.80
CA GLN A 168 -3.24 2.15 15.78
C GLN A 168 -2.85 3.53 16.28
N LYS A 169 -2.09 3.60 17.37
CA LYS A 169 -1.60 4.88 17.91
C LYS A 169 -0.69 5.58 16.91
N ILE A 170 0.30 4.88 16.37
CA ILE A 170 1.26 5.44 15.41
C ILE A 170 0.51 5.94 14.15
N VAL A 171 -0.40 5.14 13.58
CA VAL A 171 -1.17 5.53 12.39
C VAL A 171 -1.98 6.81 12.63
N ARG A 172 -2.64 6.93 13.77
CA ARG A 172 -3.37 8.17 14.14
C ARG A 172 -2.43 9.35 14.31
N ASP A 173 -1.27 9.16 14.94
CA ASP A 173 -0.25 10.21 15.10
C ASP A 173 0.30 10.68 13.74
N LEU A 174 0.25 9.83 12.71
CA LEU A 174 0.58 10.17 11.32
C LEU A 174 -0.58 10.84 10.56
N GLY A 175 -1.75 10.96 11.19
CA GLY A 175 -2.97 11.47 10.56
C GLY A 175 -3.70 10.46 9.68
N GLY A 176 -3.29 9.20 9.69
CA GLY A 176 -3.92 8.11 8.94
C GLY A 176 -5.11 7.48 9.68
N GLU A 177 -5.84 6.62 8.98
CA GLU A 177 -7.05 5.94 9.46
C GLU A 177 -6.79 4.44 9.62
N PRO A 178 -6.55 3.94 10.85
CA PRO A 178 -6.30 2.52 11.07
C PRO A 178 -7.60 1.71 11.01
N PHE A 179 -7.59 0.60 10.28
CA PHE A 179 -8.67 -0.38 10.29
C PHE A 179 -8.11 -1.81 10.37
N LYS A 180 -8.90 -2.72 10.95
CA LYS A 180 -8.51 -4.12 11.08
C LYS A 180 -8.88 -4.91 9.83
N ILE A 181 -8.02 -5.85 9.45
CA ILE A 181 -8.25 -6.82 8.40
C ILE A 181 -7.87 -8.22 8.90
N SER A 182 -8.56 -9.26 8.45
CA SER A 182 -8.09 -10.62 8.74
C SER A 182 -6.96 -11.04 7.80
N PRO A 183 -6.05 -11.92 8.24
CA PRO A 183 -4.98 -12.46 7.38
C PRO A 183 -5.52 -13.06 6.09
N SER A 184 -6.66 -13.76 6.12
CA SER A 184 -7.29 -14.40 4.96
C SER A 184 -7.79 -13.40 3.90
N HIS A 185 -8.06 -12.15 4.26
CA HIS A 185 -8.54 -11.12 3.33
C HIS A 185 -7.43 -10.26 2.73
N LYS A 186 -6.18 -10.40 3.17
CA LYS A 186 -5.07 -9.53 2.71
C LYS A 186 -4.82 -9.60 1.20
N VAL A 187 -4.90 -10.77 0.60
CA VAL A 187 -4.70 -10.92 -0.85
C VAL A 187 -5.79 -10.15 -1.63
N ALA A 188 -7.05 -10.28 -1.24
CA ALA A 188 -8.16 -9.55 -1.86
C ALA A 188 -8.02 -8.04 -1.66
N TYR A 189 -7.65 -7.61 -0.45
CA TYR A 189 -7.37 -6.22 -0.13
C TYR A 189 -6.24 -5.64 -0.99
N HIS A 190 -5.13 -6.37 -1.14
CA HIS A 190 -4.01 -5.92 -1.96
C HIS A 190 -4.37 -5.87 -3.45
N ALA A 191 -5.16 -6.84 -3.94
CA ALA A 191 -5.70 -6.82 -5.29
C ALA A 191 -6.59 -5.59 -5.52
N TRP A 192 -7.44 -5.22 -4.56
CA TRP A 192 -8.22 -3.97 -4.62
C TRP A 192 -7.32 -2.74 -4.76
N GLY A 193 -6.26 -2.63 -3.96
CA GLY A 193 -5.26 -1.57 -4.11
C GLY A 193 -4.57 -1.57 -5.48
N ALA A 194 -4.34 -2.76 -6.07
CA ALA A 194 -3.77 -2.86 -7.41
C ALA A 194 -4.72 -2.30 -8.49
N PHE A 195 -6.03 -2.53 -8.38
CA PHE A 195 -7.01 -1.90 -9.25
C PHE A 195 -7.03 -0.38 -9.09
N ALA A 196 -6.94 0.12 -7.86
CA ALA A 196 -7.02 1.55 -7.57
C ALA A 196 -5.78 2.36 -8.00
N SER A 197 -4.62 1.72 -8.20
CA SER A 197 -3.38 2.43 -8.54
C SER A 197 -2.65 1.84 -9.76
N PRO A 198 -1.86 0.75 -9.69
CA PRO A 198 -1.04 0.36 -10.84
C PRO A 198 -1.85 -0.04 -12.07
N LEU A 199 -3.00 -0.70 -11.92
CA LEU A 199 -3.87 -1.05 -13.05
C LEU A 199 -4.59 0.16 -13.62
N LEU A 200 -4.94 1.15 -12.78
CA LEU A 200 -5.43 2.44 -13.28
C LEU A 200 -4.37 3.14 -14.14
N VAL A 201 -3.10 3.15 -13.73
CA VAL A 201 -2.02 3.72 -14.58
C VAL A 201 -1.90 2.97 -15.89
N ALA A 202 -2.02 1.64 -15.92
CA ALA A 202 -2.02 0.86 -17.15
C ALA A 202 -3.20 1.22 -18.08
N LEU A 203 -4.40 1.43 -17.51
CA LEU A 203 -5.56 1.94 -18.25
C LEU A 203 -5.28 3.32 -18.87
N LEU A 204 -4.67 4.24 -18.12
CA LEU A 204 -4.31 5.57 -18.63
C LEU A 204 -3.27 5.50 -19.75
N VAL A 205 -2.33 4.56 -19.69
CA VAL A 205 -1.39 4.30 -20.81
C VAL A 205 -2.15 3.84 -22.05
N SER A 206 -3.13 2.96 -21.93
CA SER A 206 -3.98 2.56 -23.05
C SER A 206 -4.76 3.75 -23.62
N ALA A 207 -5.29 4.63 -22.78
CA ALA A 207 -5.96 5.86 -23.22
C ALA A 207 -5.01 6.81 -23.98
N GLU A 208 -3.74 6.94 -23.53
CA GLU A 208 -2.72 7.72 -24.28
C GLU A 208 -2.43 7.13 -25.65
N GLN A 209 -2.41 5.79 -25.79
CA GLN A 209 -2.23 5.14 -27.09
C GLN A 209 -3.39 5.44 -28.05
N VAL A 210 -4.63 5.41 -27.53
CA VAL A 210 -5.82 5.78 -28.32
C VAL A 210 -5.79 7.27 -28.72
N ALA A 211 -5.35 8.15 -27.82
CA ALA A 211 -5.21 9.58 -28.12
C ALA A 211 -4.17 9.85 -29.22
N ARG A 212 -3.11 9.04 -29.34
CA ARG A 212 -2.15 9.12 -30.46
C ARG A 212 -2.81 8.83 -31.80
N ALA A 213 -3.74 7.88 -31.87
CA ALA A 213 -4.52 7.62 -33.05
C ALA A 213 -5.44 8.79 -33.44
N ALA A 214 -5.75 9.68 -32.51
CA ALA A 214 -6.44 10.97 -32.75
C ALA A 214 -5.47 12.13 -33.03
N GLY A 215 -4.17 11.87 -33.27
CA GLY A 215 -3.16 12.87 -33.62
C GLY A 215 -2.54 13.63 -32.45
N LEU A 216 -2.74 13.19 -31.18
CA LEU A 216 -2.19 13.86 -30.02
C LEU A 216 -0.83 13.27 -29.62
N SER A 217 0.09 14.11 -29.12
CA SER A 217 1.27 13.63 -28.42
C SER A 217 0.89 13.02 -27.07
N ALA A 218 1.73 12.12 -26.51
CA ALA A 218 1.49 11.54 -25.18
C ALA A 218 1.42 12.60 -24.07
N ALA A 219 2.21 13.67 -24.17
CA ALA A 219 2.20 14.77 -23.22
C ALA A 219 0.89 15.57 -23.29
N ASP A 220 0.42 15.87 -24.52
CA ASP A 220 -0.85 16.56 -24.72
C ASP A 220 -2.04 15.71 -24.30
N ALA A 221 -2.01 14.41 -24.60
CA ALA A 221 -3.04 13.48 -24.16
C ALA A 221 -3.19 13.50 -22.63
N ARG A 222 -2.08 13.35 -21.88
CA ARG A 222 -2.08 13.44 -20.41
C ARG A 222 -2.67 14.77 -19.92
N LYS A 223 -2.19 15.88 -20.45
CA LYS A 223 -2.67 17.22 -20.06
C LYS A 223 -4.17 17.39 -20.33
N LYS A 224 -4.63 16.96 -21.51
CA LYS A 224 -6.03 17.15 -21.94
C LYS A 224 -7.01 16.20 -21.26
N MET A 225 -6.60 14.97 -20.88
CA MET A 225 -7.49 14.04 -20.19
C MET A 225 -7.58 14.29 -18.68
N LEU A 226 -6.65 15.05 -18.08
CA LEU A 226 -6.63 15.26 -16.63
C LEU A 226 -7.93 15.87 -16.07
N PRO A 227 -8.58 16.87 -16.70
CA PRO A 227 -9.85 17.41 -16.19
C PRO A 227 -10.97 16.37 -16.13
N ILE A 228 -11.14 15.55 -17.19
CA ILE A 228 -12.19 14.52 -17.20
C ILE A 228 -11.90 13.40 -16.17
N LEU A 229 -10.63 13.03 -15.95
CA LEU A 229 -10.25 12.05 -14.94
C LEU A 229 -10.60 12.54 -13.53
N LYS A 230 -10.24 13.79 -13.20
CA LYS A 230 -10.58 14.39 -11.92
C LYS A 230 -12.10 14.42 -11.70
N GLN A 231 -12.85 14.92 -12.69
CA GLN A 231 -14.31 14.98 -12.61
C GLN A 231 -14.95 13.60 -12.47
N THR A 232 -14.40 12.58 -13.15
CA THR A 232 -14.89 11.20 -13.02
C THR A 232 -14.68 10.65 -11.59
N LEU A 233 -13.50 10.89 -11.01
CA LEU A 233 -13.22 10.48 -9.62
C LEU A 233 -14.09 11.22 -8.60
N ASP A 234 -14.29 12.53 -8.78
CA ASP A 234 -15.15 13.34 -7.92
C ASP A 234 -16.62 12.89 -8.02
N ASN A 235 -17.11 12.62 -9.23
CA ASN A 235 -18.44 12.07 -9.44
C ASN A 235 -18.59 10.68 -8.79
N TYR A 236 -17.60 9.80 -8.97
CA TYR A 236 -17.61 8.48 -8.38
C TYR A 236 -17.67 8.55 -6.84
N ALA A 237 -16.88 9.43 -6.23
CA ALA A 237 -16.86 9.62 -4.78
C ALA A 237 -18.20 10.16 -4.24
N ARG A 238 -18.85 11.08 -4.96
CA ARG A 238 -20.08 11.74 -4.50
C ARG A 238 -21.36 11.00 -4.85
N LEU A 239 -21.43 10.40 -6.04
CA LEU A 239 -22.67 9.88 -6.64
C LEU A 239 -22.68 8.34 -6.69
N GLY A 240 -21.56 7.70 -6.35
CA GLY A 240 -21.36 6.26 -6.52
C GLY A 240 -21.25 5.82 -7.99
N PRO A 241 -21.05 4.51 -8.24
CA PRO A 241 -20.73 4.01 -9.57
C PRO A 241 -21.85 4.26 -10.60
N ALA A 242 -23.11 4.12 -10.23
CA ALA A 242 -24.21 4.32 -11.15
C ALA A 242 -24.38 5.79 -11.57
N GLY A 243 -24.24 6.72 -10.61
CA GLY A 243 -24.38 8.16 -10.87
C GLY A 243 -23.19 8.78 -11.60
N ALA A 244 -22.00 8.19 -11.44
CA ALA A 244 -20.79 8.64 -12.14
C ALA A 244 -20.68 8.10 -13.56
N PHE A 245 -21.44 7.05 -13.90
CA PHE A 245 -21.31 6.36 -15.17
C PHE A 245 -22.01 7.13 -16.30
N SER A 246 -21.28 7.45 -17.37
CA SER A 246 -21.76 8.26 -18.49
C SER A 246 -21.22 7.73 -19.84
N GLY A 247 -21.66 8.34 -20.95
CA GLY A 247 -21.14 8.05 -22.28
C GLY A 247 -21.97 7.05 -23.09
N PRO A 248 -21.43 6.52 -24.21
CA PRO A 248 -22.18 5.73 -25.18
C PRO A 248 -22.69 4.40 -24.64
N LEU A 249 -21.98 3.80 -23.66
CA LEU A 249 -22.45 2.55 -23.03
C LEU A 249 -23.73 2.78 -22.20
N VAL A 250 -23.80 3.90 -21.45
CA VAL A 250 -25.01 4.24 -20.69
C VAL A 250 -26.21 4.38 -21.63
N ARG A 251 -26.06 5.13 -22.72
CA ARG A 251 -27.14 5.39 -23.68
C ARG A 251 -27.48 4.22 -24.59
N GLY A 252 -26.71 3.13 -24.55
CA GLY A 252 -26.92 1.98 -25.41
C GLY A 252 -26.49 2.22 -26.89
N ASP A 253 -25.57 3.15 -27.14
CA ASP A 253 -25.11 3.55 -28.48
C ASP A 253 -24.24 2.46 -29.15
N ALA A 254 -24.82 1.30 -29.46
CA ALA A 254 -24.10 0.15 -30.01
C ALA A 254 -23.33 0.44 -31.30
N GLN A 255 -23.82 1.38 -32.14
CA GLN A 255 -23.13 1.79 -33.36
C GLN A 255 -21.81 2.52 -33.07
N VAL A 256 -21.80 3.41 -32.06
CA VAL A 256 -20.59 4.10 -31.60
C VAL A 256 -19.60 3.11 -31.00
N VAL A 257 -20.09 2.17 -30.20
CA VAL A 257 -19.26 1.10 -29.63
C VAL A 257 -18.57 0.27 -30.73
N ARG A 258 -19.30 -0.11 -31.78
CA ARG A 258 -18.70 -0.83 -32.94
C ARG A 258 -17.62 -0.03 -33.63
N LYS A 259 -17.85 1.29 -33.86
CA LYS A 259 -16.83 2.18 -34.45
C LYS A 259 -15.57 2.26 -33.60
N HIS A 260 -15.73 2.38 -32.27
CA HIS A 260 -14.59 2.34 -31.36
C HIS A 260 -13.81 1.03 -31.49
N LEU A 261 -14.49 -0.13 -31.44
CA LEU A 261 -13.86 -1.44 -31.53
C LEU A 261 -13.15 -1.67 -32.87
N GLN A 262 -13.68 -1.11 -33.97
CA GLN A 262 -13.04 -1.17 -35.29
C GLN A 262 -11.72 -0.39 -35.28
N LEU A 263 -11.72 0.86 -34.79
CA LEU A 263 -10.50 1.66 -34.67
C LEU A 263 -9.47 0.95 -33.76
N LEU A 264 -9.90 0.44 -32.64
CA LEU A 264 -9.02 -0.17 -31.63
C LEU A 264 -8.33 -1.47 -32.11
N ARG A 265 -8.74 -2.05 -33.24
CA ARG A 265 -8.03 -3.20 -33.85
C ARG A 265 -6.59 -2.87 -34.23
N SER A 266 -6.32 -1.61 -34.62
CA SER A 266 -4.99 -1.15 -34.99
C SER A 266 -4.10 -0.76 -33.83
N ILE A 267 -4.61 -0.81 -32.57
CA ILE A 267 -3.90 -0.36 -31.37
C ILE A 267 -3.69 -1.56 -30.45
N ALA A 268 -2.42 -2.00 -30.32
CA ALA A 268 -2.07 -3.21 -29.59
C ALA A 268 -2.63 -3.22 -28.14
N GLY A 269 -3.43 -4.24 -27.82
CA GLY A 269 -4.02 -4.44 -26.48
C GLY A 269 -5.18 -3.51 -26.11
N ALA A 270 -5.36 -2.37 -26.79
CA ALA A 270 -6.39 -1.40 -26.42
C ALA A 270 -7.81 -1.93 -26.61
N ARG A 271 -8.03 -2.74 -27.67
CA ARG A 271 -9.32 -3.39 -27.92
C ARG A 271 -9.72 -4.33 -26.78
N ASP A 272 -8.80 -5.14 -26.29
CA ASP A 272 -9.06 -6.12 -25.24
C ASP A 272 -9.37 -5.43 -23.90
N VAL A 273 -8.62 -4.39 -23.56
CA VAL A 273 -8.89 -3.52 -22.40
C VAL A 273 -10.29 -2.92 -22.51
N TYR A 274 -10.64 -2.34 -23.66
CA TYR A 274 -11.96 -1.74 -23.89
C TYR A 274 -13.08 -2.78 -23.70
N ILE A 275 -12.96 -3.95 -24.34
CA ILE A 275 -13.98 -5.02 -24.26
C ILE A 275 -14.15 -5.51 -22.84
N THR A 276 -13.05 -5.73 -22.11
CA THR A 276 -13.10 -6.21 -20.73
C THR A 276 -13.81 -5.22 -19.81
N LEU A 277 -13.48 -3.94 -19.91
CA LEU A 277 -14.12 -2.89 -19.13
C LEU A 277 -15.59 -2.68 -19.53
N ALA A 278 -15.90 -2.71 -20.83
CA ALA A 278 -17.28 -2.60 -21.32
C ALA A 278 -18.15 -3.78 -20.84
N ARG A 279 -17.62 -5.00 -20.83
CA ARG A 279 -18.31 -6.18 -20.26
C ARG A 279 -18.56 -6.04 -18.77
N THR A 280 -17.58 -5.48 -18.02
CA THR A 280 -17.76 -5.15 -16.61
C THR A 280 -18.86 -4.13 -16.42
N ALA A 281 -18.90 -3.07 -17.24
CA ALA A 281 -19.95 -2.07 -17.22
C ALA A 281 -21.34 -2.69 -17.53
N VAL A 282 -21.45 -3.51 -18.58
CA VAL A 282 -22.70 -4.23 -18.92
C VAL A 282 -23.19 -5.09 -17.75
N ARG A 283 -22.28 -5.69 -16.98
CA ARG A 283 -22.63 -6.58 -15.87
C ARG A 283 -23.10 -5.81 -14.64
N HIS A 284 -22.48 -4.68 -14.31
CA HIS A 284 -22.59 -4.05 -13.00
C HIS A 284 -23.15 -2.62 -13.02
N LEU A 285 -23.28 -1.98 -14.19
CA LEU A 285 -23.68 -0.58 -14.31
C LEU A 285 -24.99 -0.41 -15.12
N PRO A 286 -25.66 0.75 -15.04
CA PRO A 286 -26.92 1.01 -15.76
C PRO A 286 -26.68 1.24 -17.27
N VAL A 287 -26.55 0.17 -18.03
CA VAL A 287 -26.41 0.19 -19.49
C VAL A 287 -27.79 0.02 -20.14
N GLN A 288 -28.21 1.00 -20.95
CA GLN A 288 -29.41 0.88 -21.77
C GLN A 288 -29.14 -0.07 -22.95
N GLN A 289 -30.22 -0.65 -23.53
CA GLN A 289 -30.11 -1.57 -24.66
C GLN A 289 -29.05 -2.67 -24.48
N ARG A 290 -28.96 -3.22 -23.28
CA ARG A 290 -27.90 -4.15 -22.83
C ARG A 290 -27.64 -5.30 -23.82
N LYS A 291 -28.70 -5.87 -24.45
CA LYS A 291 -28.56 -6.93 -25.46
C LYS A 291 -27.76 -6.46 -26.68
N MET A 292 -28.05 -5.26 -27.20
CA MET A 292 -27.37 -4.69 -28.38
C MET A 292 -25.90 -4.37 -28.09
N ILE A 293 -25.61 -3.81 -26.90
CA ILE A 293 -24.23 -3.57 -26.47
C ILE A 293 -23.47 -4.89 -26.30
N THR A 294 -24.09 -5.89 -25.66
CA THR A 294 -23.46 -7.22 -25.51
C THR A 294 -23.14 -7.85 -26.86
N GLN A 295 -24.02 -7.71 -27.86
CA GLN A 295 -23.78 -8.20 -29.22
C GLN A 295 -22.62 -7.44 -29.89
N ALA A 296 -22.57 -6.12 -29.72
CA ALA A 296 -21.47 -5.29 -30.28
C ALA A 296 -20.08 -5.66 -29.69
N LEU A 297 -20.04 -6.21 -28.44
CA LEU A 297 -18.81 -6.63 -27.76
C LEU A 297 -18.37 -8.08 -28.08
N LYS A 298 -19.07 -8.78 -28.98
CA LYS A 298 -18.61 -10.09 -29.47
C LYS A 298 -17.38 -9.92 -30.38
N PRO A 299 -16.54 -10.96 -30.51
CA PRO A 299 -15.33 -10.96 -31.33
C PRO A 299 -15.59 -10.53 -32.78
#